data_618761434867b04449a67c4fdad834bc
#
_entry.id   618761434867b04449a67c4fdad834bc
#
_cell.length_a   1.000
_cell.length_b   1.000
_cell.length_c   1.000
_cell.angle_alpha   90.00
_cell.angle_beta   90.00
_cell.angle_gamma   90.00
#
_symmetry.space_group_name_H-M   'P 1'
#
loop_
_entity.id
_entity.type
_entity.pdbx_description
1 polymer ?
#
loop_
_entity_poly.entity_id
_entity_poly.type
_entity_poly.pdbx_seq_one_letter_code
_entity_poly.pdbx_strand_id
1 'polypeptide(L)'
;MNVLNQIVTEKVPQTNPVKDNYPELDSFLNILRFLIREPSVVGCEDSFFRVLSRELEEIGVKVQYYHGVLVAQGSKPNDLILSAHIDRHGLLCTGTNEFQYAAFIASNRSDLTGDSVSEQMMHTIENRFQGQQVQAHLPYTGTYLGQGSIINSYICPARNNLIFELDGLDFLQPGTPVSFLDRLKVTDGCISAQIDNVVSAAIIIYLFRQGFQGTALFTAQEEAGKSWRYALSWFQRQRLTTQRLIILDTSPYPTREAAEAQQVTLRYRDASGSFATSITEELAQKCEQMGISYSYKDVYIQAQNKINNTSYSLGRTELGRLVTATEGKINGTTLQIPSTEYHTPNETASLSSIDAVIRLVMSYIA
;
A
#
# COMPACT_ATOMS: atom_id res chain seq x y z
N MET A 1 -23.02 29.37 -16.89
CA MET A 1 -23.42 29.29 -15.46
C MET A 1 -24.46 28.19 -15.36
N ASN A 2 -24.35 27.27 -14.41
CA ASN A 2 -25.27 26.17 -14.08
C ASN A 2 -25.07 24.79 -14.74
N VAL A 3 -23.88 24.22 -14.63
CA VAL A 3 -23.73 22.75 -14.76
C VAL A 3 -22.89 22.17 -13.61
N LEU A 4 -22.14 23.01 -12.87
CA LEU A 4 -21.26 22.57 -11.78
C LEU A 4 -21.94 22.45 -10.40
N ASN A 5 -23.16 22.95 -10.23
CA ASN A 5 -23.90 22.86 -8.96
C ASN A 5 -24.80 21.62 -8.83
N GLN A 6 -24.91 20.77 -9.86
CA GLN A 6 -25.75 19.55 -9.79
C GLN A 6 -24.97 18.30 -9.37
N ILE A 7 -23.64 18.33 -9.32
CA ILE A 7 -22.82 17.16 -8.99
C ILE A 7 -22.59 17.01 -7.46
N VAL A 8 -22.91 18.03 -6.66
CA VAL A 8 -22.62 18.02 -5.20
C VAL A 8 -23.86 17.71 -4.32
N THR A 9 -25.04 17.55 -4.93
CA THR A 9 -26.29 17.37 -4.15
C THR A 9 -27.03 16.06 -4.40
N GLU A 10 -26.39 15.02 -4.93
CA GLU A 10 -27.00 13.70 -4.87
C GLU A 10 -26.89 13.13 -3.46
N LYS A 11 -28.05 12.89 -2.87
CA LYS A 11 -28.31 12.46 -1.51
C LYS A 11 -27.37 11.33 -1.10
N VAL A 12 -26.50 11.61 -0.13
CA VAL A 12 -25.89 10.57 0.70
C VAL A 12 -27.02 9.78 1.34
N PRO A 13 -27.14 8.46 1.13
CA PRO A 13 -28.09 7.65 1.87
C PRO A 13 -27.74 7.79 3.35
N GLN A 14 -28.71 8.16 4.19
CA GLN A 14 -28.56 8.06 5.64
C GLN A 14 -28.39 6.58 5.99
N THR A 15 -27.17 6.14 6.20
CA THR A 15 -26.87 4.82 6.73
C THR A 15 -27.25 4.81 8.19
N ASN A 16 -28.25 3.99 8.55
CA ASN A 16 -28.46 3.59 9.94
C ASN A 16 -27.14 3.02 10.50
N PRO A 17 -26.82 3.25 11.79
CA PRO A 17 -25.65 2.64 12.40
C PRO A 17 -25.78 1.12 12.32
N VAL A 18 -25.06 0.51 11.40
CA VAL A 18 -24.94 -0.94 11.28
C VAL A 18 -24.14 -1.40 12.50
N LYS A 19 -24.67 -2.32 13.28
CA LYS A 19 -23.94 -3.00 14.35
C LYS A 19 -22.67 -3.62 13.75
N ASP A 20 -21.51 -3.27 14.31
CA ASP A 20 -20.17 -3.67 13.91
C ASP A 20 -19.89 -5.18 14.08
N ASN A 21 -20.64 -6.03 13.38
CA ASN A 21 -20.39 -7.45 13.39
C ASN A 21 -20.20 -7.91 11.93
N TYR A 22 -18.93 -8.04 11.51
CA TYR A 22 -18.52 -8.58 10.21
C TYR A 22 -17.95 -10.00 10.38
N PRO A 23 -18.77 -11.01 10.75
CA PRO A 23 -18.26 -12.37 10.97
C PRO A 23 -17.62 -12.97 9.72
N GLU A 24 -17.98 -12.48 8.55
CA GLU A 24 -17.40 -12.90 7.27
C GLU A 24 -15.95 -12.44 7.10
N LEU A 25 -15.52 -11.37 7.84
CA LEU A 25 -14.15 -10.85 7.79
C LEU A 25 -13.21 -11.49 8.83
N ASP A 26 -13.67 -12.34 9.74
CA ASP A 26 -12.81 -12.93 10.77
C ASP A 26 -11.62 -13.70 10.17
N SER A 27 -11.84 -14.45 9.11
CA SER A 27 -10.78 -15.17 8.41
C SER A 27 -9.76 -14.22 7.78
N PHE A 28 -10.22 -13.15 7.15
CA PHE A 28 -9.39 -12.07 6.63
C PHE A 28 -8.59 -11.38 7.74
N LEU A 29 -9.26 -11.00 8.84
CA LEU A 29 -8.61 -10.32 9.98
C LEU A 29 -7.53 -11.19 10.61
N ASN A 30 -7.69 -12.51 10.63
CA ASN A 30 -6.66 -13.42 11.11
C ASN A 30 -5.42 -13.42 10.20
N ILE A 31 -5.61 -13.42 8.87
CA ILE A 31 -4.52 -13.27 7.90
C ILE A 31 -3.80 -11.93 8.12
N LEU A 32 -4.55 -10.83 8.15
CA LEU A 32 -3.99 -9.50 8.33
C LEU A 32 -3.23 -9.37 9.66
N ARG A 33 -3.80 -9.87 10.76
CA ARG A 33 -3.16 -9.85 12.09
C ARG A 33 -1.83 -10.61 12.11
N PHE A 34 -1.76 -11.69 11.36
CA PHE A 34 -0.53 -12.44 11.18
C PHE A 34 0.49 -11.64 10.37
N LEU A 35 0.12 -11.14 9.20
CA LEU A 35 1.03 -10.42 8.31
C LEU A 35 1.56 -9.09 8.88
N ILE A 36 0.76 -8.37 9.66
CA ILE A 36 1.18 -7.11 10.31
C ILE A 36 2.39 -7.32 11.22
N ARG A 37 2.52 -8.48 11.84
CA ARG A 37 3.63 -8.78 12.75
C ARG A 37 4.94 -9.13 12.04
N GLU A 38 4.84 -9.51 10.78
CA GLU A 38 6.01 -9.89 9.99
C GLU A 38 6.73 -8.66 9.44
N PRO A 39 8.06 -8.57 9.52
CA PRO A 39 8.79 -7.41 9.03
C PRO A 39 8.80 -7.35 7.49
N SER A 40 8.56 -6.16 6.94
CA SER A 40 8.66 -5.90 5.50
C SER A 40 9.18 -4.48 5.22
N VAL A 41 10.23 -4.08 5.92
CA VAL A 41 10.85 -2.77 5.71
C VAL A 41 11.35 -2.66 4.27
N VAL A 42 11.06 -1.54 3.63
CA VAL A 42 11.44 -1.25 2.24
C VAL A 42 12.94 -1.51 1.99
N GLY A 43 13.24 -2.35 1.00
CA GLY A 43 14.59 -2.82 0.68
C GLY A 43 15.04 -4.07 1.48
N CYS A 44 14.21 -4.58 2.40
CA CYS A 44 14.49 -5.76 3.23
C CYS A 44 13.27 -6.72 3.29
N GLU A 45 12.60 -6.96 2.17
CA GLU A 45 11.34 -7.70 2.10
C GLU A 45 11.50 -9.24 1.97
N ASP A 46 12.71 -9.76 1.88
CA ASP A 46 12.96 -11.19 1.63
C ASP A 46 12.28 -12.13 2.64
N SER A 47 12.25 -11.75 3.92
CA SER A 47 11.57 -12.55 4.95
C SER A 47 10.06 -12.57 4.73
N PHE A 48 9.49 -11.45 4.32
CA PHE A 48 8.05 -11.32 4.08
C PHE A 48 7.61 -12.11 2.83
N PHE A 49 8.42 -12.10 1.77
CA PHE A 49 8.17 -12.95 0.61
C PHE A 49 8.09 -14.43 0.96
N ARG A 50 8.93 -14.92 1.88
CA ARG A 50 8.85 -16.32 2.35
C ARG A 50 7.58 -16.60 3.14
N VAL A 51 7.14 -15.64 3.94
CA VAL A 51 5.87 -15.75 4.67
C VAL A 51 4.72 -15.87 3.67
N LEU A 52 4.65 -14.98 2.68
CA LEU A 52 3.62 -15.00 1.64
C LEU A 52 3.65 -16.29 0.82
N SER A 53 4.86 -16.77 0.44
CA SER A 53 5.01 -18.02 -0.30
C SER A 53 4.40 -19.19 0.47
N ARG A 54 4.75 -19.32 1.76
CA ARG A 54 4.20 -20.39 2.61
C ARG A 54 2.68 -20.31 2.73
N GLU A 55 2.11 -19.14 3.03
CA GLU A 55 0.66 -18.97 3.17
C GLU A 55 -0.11 -19.33 1.88
N LEU A 56 0.47 -19.04 0.73
CA LEU A 56 -0.13 -19.35 -0.57
C LEU A 56 0.06 -20.81 -0.97
N GLU A 57 1.23 -21.38 -0.73
CA GLU A 57 1.53 -22.79 -1.01
C GLU A 57 0.70 -23.74 -0.14
N GLU A 58 0.44 -23.38 1.14
CA GLU A 58 -0.41 -24.14 2.06
C GLU A 58 -1.86 -24.29 1.55
N ILE A 59 -2.33 -23.35 0.73
CA ILE A 59 -3.65 -23.41 0.09
C ILE A 59 -3.60 -23.93 -1.36
N GLY A 60 -2.45 -24.48 -1.78
CA GLY A 60 -2.26 -25.11 -3.09
C GLY A 60 -2.06 -24.15 -4.26
N VAL A 61 -1.77 -22.87 -4.00
CA VAL A 61 -1.48 -21.88 -5.04
C VAL A 61 -0.03 -22.06 -5.52
N LYS A 62 0.16 -22.05 -6.83
CA LYS A 62 1.49 -22.10 -7.42
C LYS A 62 2.20 -20.76 -7.23
N VAL A 63 3.36 -20.77 -6.59
CA VAL A 63 4.13 -19.55 -6.30
C VAL A 63 5.49 -19.60 -7.02
N GLN A 64 5.92 -18.45 -7.52
CA GLN A 64 7.26 -18.27 -8.11
C GLN A 64 7.85 -16.95 -7.62
N TYR A 65 9.06 -17.00 -7.09
CA TYR A 65 9.81 -15.82 -6.69
C TYR A 65 10.76 -15.34 -7.80
N TYR A 66 10.68 -14.08 -8.10
CA TYR A 66 11.63 -13.34 -8.95
C TYR A 66 12.23 -12.21 -8.14
N HIS A 67 13.32 -11.63 -8.58
CA HIS A 67 13.91 -10.49 -7.88
C HIS A 67 12.88 -9.36 -7.70
N GLY A 68 12.54 -9.07 -6.46
CA GLY A 68 11.61 -8.00 -6.06
C GLY A 68 10.12 -8.25 -6.38
N VAL A 69 9.74 -9.46 -6.83
CA VAL A 69 8.34 -9.81 -7.03
C VAL A 69 8.09 -11.30 -6.77
N LEU A 70 7.06 -11.58 -5.98
CA LEU A 70 6.48 -12.90 -5.80
C LEU A 70 5.22 -13.00 -6.65
N VAL A 71 5.11 -14.08 -7.42
CA VAL A 71 3.98 -14.29 -8.32
C VAL A 71 3.21 -15.52 -7.88
N ALA A 72 1.93 -15.33 -7.58
CA ALA A 72 0.99 -16.39 -7.25
C ALA A 72 0.04 -16.62 -8.43
N GLN A 73 -0.13 -17.88 -8.86
CA GLN A 73 -0.92 -18.21 -10.04
C GLN A 73 -1.99 -19.26 -9.72
N GLY A 74 -3.24 -18.87 -9.99
CA GLY A 74 -4.36 -19.81 -10.03
C GLY A 74 -4.46 -20.56 -11.36
N SER A 75 -5.60 -21.20 -11.59
CA SER A 75 -5.82 -22.05 -12.78
C SER A 75 -6.11 -21.27 -14.07
N LYS A 76 -6.47 -20.00 -13.97
CA LYS A 76 -6.75 -19.10 -15.11
C LYS A 76 -5.88 -17.83 -15.04
N PRO A 77 -4.56 -17.94 -15.17
CA PRO A 77 -3.62 -16.90 -14.80
C PRO A 77 -3.73 -15.62 -15.65
N ASN A 78 -4.37 -15.66 -16.82
CA ASN A 78 -4.46 -14.51 -17.72
C ASN A 78 -5.79 -13.76 -17.64
N ASP A 79 -6.77 -14.23 -16.88
CA ASP A 79 -8.11 -13.63 -16.84
C ASP A 79 -8.10 -12.28 -16.11
N LEU A 80 -7.45 -12.23 -14.96
CA LEU A 80 -7.29 -11.04 -14.16
C LEU A 80 -5.95 -11.09 -13.43
N ILE A 81 -5.24 -9.97 -13.42
CA ILE A 81 -3.99 -9.83 -12.67
C ILE A 81 -4.22 -8.82 -11.56
N LEU A 82 -3.96 -9.24 -10.32
CA LEU A 82 -3.91 -8.36 -9.16
C LEU A 82 -2.46 -8.00 -8.86
N SER A 83 -2.21 -6.82 -8.31
CA SER A 83 -0.91 -6.47 -7.75
C SER A 83 -1.09 -5.71 -6.44
N ALA A 84 -0.19 -5.95 -5.49
CA ALA A 84 -0.06 -5.19 -4.26
C ALA A 84 1.42 -5.11 -3.88
N HIS A 85 1.88 -3.93 -3.48
CA HIS A 85 3.21 -3.85 -2.88
C HIS A 85 3.18 -4.37 -1.45
N ILE A 86 4.34 -4.79 -0.96
CA ILE A 86 4.45 -5.43 0.35
C ILE A 86 5.39 -4.70 1.31
N ASP A 87 6.19 -3.79 0.78
CA ASP A 87 7.11 -3.00 1.58
C ASP A 87 6.38 -1.95 2.40
N ARG A 88 6.91 -1.72 3.59
CA ARG A 88 6.43 -0.71 4.56
C ARG A 88 7.56 0.21 4.98
N HIS A 89 7.18 1.40 5.41
CA HIS A 89 8.14 2.35 5.96
C HIS A 89 8.82 1.81 7.23
N GLY A 90 10.10 2.12 7.36
CA GLY A 90 10.93 1.75 8.49
C GLY A 90 12.28 2.44 8.40
N LEU A 91 13.19 2.02 9.26
CA LEU A 91 14.57 2.50 9.29
C LEU A 91 15.54 1.38 8.94
N LEU A 92 16.73 1.76 8.51
CA LEU A 92 17.86 0.87 8.29
C LEU A 92 19.03 1.33 9.15
N CYS A 93 19.63 0.43 9.91
CA CYS A 93 20.88 0.71 10.62
C CYS A 93 22.00 1.00 9.63
N THR A 94 22.69 2.12 9.77
CA THR A 94 23.78 2.56 8.87
C THR A 94 25.10 2.75 9.61
N GLY A 95 25.08 2.72 10.94
CA GLY A 95 26.26 2.84 11.78
C GLY A 95 25.93 2.59 13.24
N THR A 96 26.88 2.83 14.13
CA THR A 96 26.68 2.67 15.58
C THR A 96 25.64 3.66 16.08
N ASN A 97 24.50 3.14 16.53
CA ASN A 97 23.31 3.89 16.91
C ASN A 97 22.89 4.97 15.87
N GLU A 98 23.07 4.64 14.60
CA GLU A 98 22.76 5.51 13.48
C GLU A 98 21.78 4.79 12.55
N PHE A 99 20.61 5.36 12.37
CA PHE A 99 19.56 4.80 11.56
C PHE A 99 19.06 5.82 10.54
N GLN A 100 18.80 5.39 9.33
CA GLN A 100 18.29 6.24 8.26
C GLN A 100 16.96 5.71 7.75
N TYR A 101 16.18 6.60 7.15
CA TYR A 101 14.91 6.25 6.53
C TYR A 101 15.14 5.26 5.37
N ALA A 102 14.63 4.05 5.52
CA ALA A 102 14.93 2.93 4.63
C ALA A 102 14.54 3.20 3.16
N ALA A 103 13.44 3.92 2.92
CA ALA A 103 13.00 4.27 1.57
C ALA A 103 14.02 5.16 0.83
N PHE A 104 14.75 6.05 1.53
CA PHE A 104 15.81 6.85 0.92
C PHE A 104 17.00 5.99 0.52
N ILE A 105 17.42 5.07 1.38
CA ILE A 105 18.50 4.13 1.08
C ILE A 105 18.11 3.21 -0.08
N ALA A 106 16.91 2.61 -0.02
CA ALA A 106 16.40 1.75 -1.07
C ALA A 106 16.28 2.48 -2.42
N SER A 107 15.99 3.79 -2.44
CA SER A 107 15.98 4.59 -3.66
C SER A 107 17.38 5.04 -4.14
N ASN A 108 18.45 4.60 -3.49
CA ASN A 108 19.85 4.96 -3.74
C ASN A 108 20.14 6.45 -3.51
N ARG A 109 19.52 7.04 -2.48
CA ARG A 109 19.84 8.40 -2.05
C ARG A 109 21.00 8.37 -1.07
N SER A 110 22.07 9.02 -1.42
CA SER A 110 23.26 9.18 -0.55
C SER A 110 23.14 10.41 0.35
N ASP A 111 22.27 11.35 0.03
CA ASP A 111 22.03 12.59 0.76
C ASP A 111 20.59 13.10 0.54
N LEU A 112 20.26 14.22 1.17
CA LEU A 112 18.94 14.86 1.08
C LEU A 112 18.84 15.84 -0.10
N THR A 113 19.83 15.86 -0.99
CA THR A 113 19.81 16.72 -2.16
C THR A 113 18.91 16.14 -3.25
N GLY A 114 18.29 17.01 -4.03
CA GLY A 114 17.42 16.67 -5.14
C GLY A 114 16.02 17.24 -5.01
N ASP A 115 15.35 17.40 -6.14
CA ASP A 115 14.06 18.11 -6.29
C ASP A 115 12.90 17.55 -5.48
N SER A 116 13.02 16.35 -4.92
CA SER A 116 11.95 15.67 -4.21
C SER A 116 12.09 15.64 -2.69
N VAL A 117 13.12 16.27 -2.12
CA VAL A 117 13.33 16.34 -0.67
C VAL A 117 13.23 17.80 -0.21
N SER A 118 12.10 18.17 0.36
CA SER A 118 11.87 19.49 0.93
C SER A 118 11.97 19.41 2.46
N GLU A 119 12.14 20.57 3.11
CA GLU A 119 12.06 20.68 4.59
C GLU A 119 10.74 20.12 5.10
N GLN A 120 9.63 20.40 4.42
CA GLN A 120 8.32 19.84 4.79
C GLN A 120 8.31 18.32 4.75
N MET A 121 8.92 17.69 3.74
CA MET A 121 9.04 16.22 3.68
C MET A 121 9.89 15.69 4.83
N MET A 122 10.99 16.36 5.16
CA MET A 122 11.85 16.00 6.27
C MET A 122 11.10 16.01 7.60
N HIS A 123 10.40 17.11 7.91
CA HIS A 123 9.56 17.20 9.11
C HIS A 123 8.45 16.16 9.11
N THR A 124 7.88 15.86 7.96
CA THR A 124 6.86 14.80 7.86
C THR A 124 7.44 13.44 8.24
N ILE A 125 8.66 13.12 7.77
CA ILE A 125 9.35 11.87 8.10
C ILE A 125 9.73 11.84 9.59
N GLU A 126 10.34 12.91 10.11
CA GLU A 126 10.67 13.03 11.53
C GLU A 126 9.45 12.76 12.42
N ASN A 127 8.34 13.44 12.15
CA ASN A 127 7.10 13.31 12.92
C ASN A 127 6.49 11.91 12.90
N ARG A 128 6.68 11.14 11.82
CA ARG A 128 6.20 9.75 11.75
C ARG A 128 6.94 8.84 12.72
N PHE A 129 8.22 9.10 12.93
CA PHE A 129 9.12 8.21 13.66
C PHE A 129 9.34 8.64 15.11
N GLN A 130 9.32 9.94 15.41
CA GLN A 130 9.65 10.45 16.74
C GLN A 130 8.81 9.81 17.86
N GLY A 131 9.49 9.25 18.85
CA GLY A 131 8.88 8.63 20.03
C GLY A 131 8.22 7.27 19.75
N GLN A 132 8.30 6.75 18.53
CA GLN A 132 7.69 5.47 18.18
C GLN A 132 8.48 4.29 18.77
N GLN A 133 7.73 3.25 19.17
CA GLN A 133 8.29 1.95 19.52
C GLN A 133 8.62 1.19 18.24
N VAL A 134 9.77 0.56 18.23
CA VAL A 134 10.30 -0.15 17.06
C VAL A 134 10.85 -1.53 17.45
N GLN A 135 11.02 -2.37 16.44
CA GLN A 135 11.60 -3.70 16.54
C GLN A 135 12.58 -3.96 15.41
N ALA A 136 13.67 -4.65 15.71
CA ALA A 136 14.70 -5.01 14.75
C ALA A 136 14.65 -6.49 14.40
N HIS A 137 14.98 -6.82 13.15
CA HIS A 137 14.98 -8.18 12.63
C HIS A 137 16.21 -8.42 11.75
N LEU A 138 16.66 -9.65 11.65
CA LEU A 138 17.65 -10.04 10.65
C LEU A 138 17.05 -9.86 9.23
N PRO A 139 17.77 -9.21 8.29
CA PRO A 139 17.19 -8.80 7.00
C PRO A 139 16.64 -9.97 6.17
N TYR A 140 17.35 -11.10 6.12
CA TYR A 140 16.92 -12.23 5.27
C TYR A 140 16.00 -13.22 6.00
N THR A 141 16.19 -13.44 7.28
CA THR A 141 15.44 -14.46 8.01
C THR A 141 14.21 -13.92 8.71
N GLY A 142 14.13 -12.59 8.91
CA GLY A 142 13.08 -11.99 9.73
C GLY A 142 13.18 -12.34 11.22
N THR A 143 14.32 -12.94 11.65
CA THR A 143 14.51 -13.32 13.04
C THR A 143 14.55 -12.07 13.92
N TYR A 144 13.69 -12.03 14.92
CA TYR A 144 13.62 -10.94 15.89
C TYR A 144 14.93 -10.79 16.65
N LEU A 145 15.44 -9.56 16.75
CA LEU A 145 16.68 -9.21 17.44
C LEU A 145 16.43 -8.44 18.74
N GLY A 146 15.40 -7.62 18.79
CA GLY A 146 15.08 -6.79 19.95
C GLY A 146 14.08 -5.69 19.61
N GLN A 147 13.72 -4.93 20.63
CA GLN A 147 12.86 -3.76 20.52
C GLN A 147 13.50 -2.54 21.18
N GLY A 148 13.10 -1.36 20.76
CA GLY A 148 13.58 -0.09 21.28
C GLY A 148 12.61 1.03 21.00
N SER A 149 13.06 2.25 21.23
CA SER A 149 12.29 3.45 20.92
C SER A 149 13.15 4.48 20.19
N ILE A 150 12.53 5.23 19.30
CA ILE A 150 13.20 6.35 18.61
C ILE A 150 13.22 7.54 19.54
N ILE A 151 14.42 7.98 19.94
CA ILE A 151 14.62 9.01 20.95
C ILE A 151 15.03 10.36 20.39
N ASN A 152 15.64 10.38 19.20
CA ASN A 152 16.17 11.58 18.58
C ASN A 152 16.18 11.47 17.05
N SER A 153 16.17 12.64 16.39
CA SER A 153 16.45 12.77 14.95
C SER A 153 17.18 14.09 14.69
N TYR A 154 18.07 14.08 13.71
CA TYR A 154 18.81 15.27 13.26
C TYR A 154 19.30 15.13 11.85
N ILE A 155 19.56 16.26 11.18
CA ILE A 155 20.25 16.26 9.90
C ILE A 155 21.76 16.31 10.16
N CYS A 156 22.48 15.28 9.67
CA CYS A 156 23.94 15.26 9.73
C CYS A 156 24.52 16.30 8.76
N PRO A 157 25.20 17.38 9.23
CA PRO A 157 25.66 18.44 8.33
C PRO A 157 26.72 17.99 7.31
N ALA A 158 27.55 17.01 7.70
CA ALA A 158 28.64 16.53 6.85
C ALA A 158 28.15 15.66 5.67
N ARG A 159 27.02 14.97 5.83
CA ARG A 159 26.48 14.04 4.85
C ARG A 159 25.13 14.47 4.28
N ASN A 160 24.54 15.51 4.87
CA ASN A 160 23.19 15.97 4.54
C ASN A 160 22.14 14.82 4.56
N ASN A 161 22.17 13.99 5.62
CA ASN A 161 21.27 12.86 5.82
C ASN A 161 20.42 13.05 7.08
N LEU A 162 19.16 12.62 7.04
CA LEU A 162 18.33 12.52 8.23
C LEU A 162 18.70 11.25 9.00
N ILE A 163 19.21 11.44 10.21
CA ILE A 163 19.63 10.39 11.12
C ILE A 163 18.65 10.27 12.26
N PHE A 164 18.34 9.05 12.65
CA PHE A 164 17.60 8.70 13.85
C PHE A 164 18.51 7.98 14.83
N GLU A 165 18.28 8.20 16.12
CA GLU A 165 18.93 7.51 17.22
C GLU A 165 17.88 6.74 18.02
N LEU A 166 18.23 5.52 18.40
CA LEU A 166 17.34 4.60 19.11
C LEU A 166 17.90 4.25 20.48
N ASP A 167 17.01 4.11 21.46
CA ASP A 167 17.32 3.50 22.75
C ASP A 167 17.00 1.99 22.68
N GLY A 168 17.88 1.17 23.28
CA GLY A 168 17.72 -0.29 23.38
C GLY A 168 18.16 -1.10 22.16
N LEU A 169 18.65 -0.45 21.09
CA LEU A 169 19.06 -1.10 19.83
C LEU A 169 20.44 -0.67 19.33
N ASP A 170 21.31 -0.18 20.20
CA ASP A 170 22.66 0.31 19.90
C ASP A 170 23.66 -0.78 19.46
N PHE A 171 23.32 -2.06 19.68
CA PHE A 171 24.13 -3.22 19.29
C PHE A 171 23.94 -3.66 17.84
N LEU A 172 23.00 -3.06 17.09
CA LEU A 172 22.67 -3.49 15.74
C LEU A 172 23.79 -3.20 14.74
N GLN A 173 23.92 -4.09 13.77
CA GLN A 173 24.90 -3.94 12.68
C GLN A 173 24.31 -3.20 11.49
N PRO A 174 25.13 -2.46 10.72
CA PRO A 174 24.69 -1.85 9.47
C PRO A 174 24.00 -2.87 8.54
N GLY A 175 22.90 -2.44 7.90
CA GLY A 175 22.06 -3.30 7.09
C GLY A 175 20.91 -3.97 7.85
N THR A 176 20.80 -3.78 9.17
CA THR A 176 19.69 -4.31 9.95
C THR A 176 18.45 -3.44 9.80
N PRO A 177 17.31 -3.99 9.32
CA PRO A 177 16.05 -3.26 9.23
C PRO A 177 15.37 -3.12 10.60
N VAL A 178 14.74 -1.97 10.79
CA VAL A 178 13.96 -1.63 11.99
C VAL A 178 12.57 -1.18 11.54
N SER A 179 11.56 -1.93 11.95
CA SER A 179 10.15 -1.64 11.69
C SER A 179 9.46 -1.04 12.92
N PHE A 180 8.31 -0.44 12.75
CA PHE A 180 7.46 -0.10 13.89
C PHE A 180 7.09 -1.36 14.68
N LEU A 181 6.95 -1.24 15.99
CA LEU A 181 6.35 -2.27 16.84
C LEU A 181 4.83 -2.22 16.63
N ASP A 182 4.38 -2.88 15.59
CA ASP A 182 3.03 -2.74 15.08
C ASP A 182 2.13 -3.89 15.52
N ARG A 183 0.85 -3.57 15.78
CA ARG A 183 -0.19 -4.54 16.13
C ARG A 183 -1.52 -4.08 15.59
N LEU A 184 -2.20 -4.97 14.89
CA LEU A 184 -3.54 -4.69 14.40
C LEU A 184 -4.51 -4.41 15.55
N LYS A 185 -5.09 -3.23 15.55
CA LYS A 185 -6.21 -2.84 16.40
C LYS A 185 -7.49 -2.91 15.57
N VAL A 186 -8.56 -3.41 16.16
CA VAL A 186 -9.90 -3.44 15.53
C VAL A 186 -10.85 -2.77 16.52
N THR A 187 -11.35 -1.60 16.18
CA THR A 187 -12.18 -0.78 17.07
C THR A 187 -13.15 0.05 16.23
N ASP A 188 -14.39 0.15 16.67
CA ASP A 188 -15.44 1.00 16.09
C ASP A 188 -15.58 0.83 14.56
N GLY A 189 -15.61 -0.43 14.09
CA GLY A 189 -15.75 -0.74 12.67
C GLY A 189 -14.54 -0.39 11.80
N CYS A 190 -13.40 -0.10 12.42
CA CYS A 190 -12.14 0.22 11.74
C CYS A 190 -11.02 -0.73 12.16
N ILE A 191 -10.04 -0.87 11.25
CA ILE A 191 -8.73 -1.41 11.56
C ILE A 191 -7.72 -0.27 11.67
N SER A 192 -6.72 -0.44 12.54
CA SER A 192 -5.60 0.51 12.64
C SER A 192 -4.30 -0.25 12.89
N ALA A 193 -3.31 0.02 12.04
CA ALA A 193 -1.94 -0.49 12.04
C ALA A 193 -1.15 0.21 10.93
N GLN A 194 0.10 -0.15 10.68
CA GLN A 194 0.76 0.21 9.42
C GLN A 194 0.23 -0.72 8.31
N ILE A 195 -0.91 -0.36 7.73
CA ILE A 195 -1.67 -1.21 6.79
C ILE A 195 -1.23 -1.06 5.34
N ASP A 196 -0.57 0.00 4.99
CA ASP A 196 -0.03 0.29 3.65
C ASP A 196 1.24 -0.53 3.36
N ASN A 197 1.24 -1.56 2.48
CA ASN A 197 0.07 -2.08 1.77
C ASN A 197 -0.16 -3.57 2.11
N VAL A 198 0.16 -3.96 3.31
CA VAL A 198 -0.02 -5.31 3.83
C VAL A 198 -1.50 -5.72 3.85
N VAL A 199 -2.41 -4.75 3.95
CA VAL A 199 -3.85 -5.01 3.89
C VAL A 199 -4.26 -5.60 2.54
N SER A 200 -3.73 -5.07 1.45
CA SER A 200 -4.00 -5.58 0.10
C SER A 200 -3.38 -6.97 -0.12
N ALA A 201 -2.18 -7.22 0.45
CA ALA A 201 -1.59 -8.55 0.44
C ALA A 201 -2.47 -9.58 1.19
N ALA A 202 -3.02 -9.20 2.34
CA ALA A 202 -3.97 -10.04 3.08
C ALA A 202 -5.27 -10.30 2.30
N ILE A 203 -5.80 -9.28 1.60
CA ILE A 203 -6.96 -9.43 0.71
C ILE A 203 -6.65 -10.45 -0.38
N ILE A 204 -5.51 -10.36 -1.05
CA ILE A 204 -5.15 -11.29 -2.13
C ILE A 204 -5.06 -12.74 -1.61
N ILE A 205 -4.43 -12.99 -0.46
CA ILE A 205 -4.39 -14.32 0.16
C ILE A 205 -5.82 -14.82 0.47
N TYR A 206 -6.65 -13.95 1.05
CA TYR A 206 -8.05 -14.27 1.32
C TYR A 206 -8.81 -14.62 0.05
N LEU A 207 -8.64 -13.86 -1.05
CA LEU A 207 -9.27 -14.12 -2.34
C LEU A 207 -8.86 -15.49 -2.93
N PHE A 208 -7.59 -15.88 -2.83
CA PHE A 208 -7.15 -17.24 -3.23
C PHE A 208 -7.83 -18.31 -2.38
N ARG A 209 -8.01 -18.11 -1.09
CA ARG A 209 -8.78 -19.02 -0.22
C ARG A 209 -10.25 -19.12 -0.63
N GLN A 210 -10.79 -18.06 -1.23
CA GLN A 210 -12.16 -18.02 -1.78
C GLN A 210 -12.26 -18.49 -3.24
N GLY A 211 -11.16 -19.00 -3.82
CA GLY A 211 -11.18 -19.59 -5.17
C GLY A 211 -10.77 -18.64 -6.30
N PHE A 212 -10.07 -17.54 -6.03
CA PHE A 212 -9.48 -16.70 -7.07
C PHE A 212 -8.55 -17.52 -7.95
N GLN A 213 -8.72 -17.41 -9.28
CA GLN A 213 -8.03 -18.24 -10.27
C GLN A 213 -7.03 -17.47 -11.13
N GLY A 214 -6.96 -16.16 -11.00
CA GLY A 214 -6.06 -15.28 -11.75
C GLY A 214 -4.61 -15.32 -11.28
N THR A 215 -3.85 -14.31 -11.63
CA THR A 215 -2.48 -14.10 -11.14
C THR A 215 -2.45 -12.98 -10.13
N ALA A 216 -1.61 -13.09 -9.11
CA ALA A 216 -1.28 -12.00 -8.21
C ALA A 216 0.22 -11.74 -8.18
N LEU A 217 0.59 -10.46 -8.19
CA LEU A 217 1.94 -9.96 -8.02
C LEU A 217 2.05 -9.31 -6.64
N PHE A 218 3.02 -9.73 -5.85
CA PHE A 218 3.41 -9.05 -4.62
C PHE A 218 4.75 -8.38 -4.90
N THR A 219 4.79 -7.06 -4.90
CA THR A 219 5.96 -6.29 -5.36
C THR A 219 6.67 -5.61 -4.20
N ALA A 220 7.99 -5.53 -4.27
CA ALA A 220 8.86 -4.87 -3.31
C ALA A 220 9.17 -3.44 -3.72
N GLN A 221 9.57 -2.60 -2.75
CA GLN A 221 10.16 -1.28 -2.96
C GLN A 221 9.26 -0.29 -3.73
N GLU A 222 7.94 -0.33 -3.50
CA GLU A 222 7.04 0.70 -4.02
C GLU A 222 7.36 2.05 -3.42
N GLU A 223 7.59 2.09 -2.12
CA GLU A 223 7.91 3.28 -1.34
C GLU A 223 9.27 3.90 -1.70
N ALA A 224 10.13 3.11 -2.36
CA ALA A 224 11.34 3.58 -3.00
C ALA A 224 11.17 3.89 -4.51
N GLY A 225 9.95 3.75 -5.03
CA GLY A 225 9.61 3.99 -6.43
C GLY A 225 10.15 2.96 -7.42
N LYS A 226 10.40 1.71 -7.01
CA LYS A 226 11.03 0.67 -7.84
C LYS A 226 10.12 -0.50 -8.19
N SER A 227 9.02 -0.74 -7.50
CA SER A 227 8.13 -1.92 -7.66
C SER A 227 7.73 -2.17 -9.12
N TRP A 228 7.38 -1.13 -9.84
CA TRP A 228 7.02 -1.21 -11.26
C TRP A 228 8.10 -1.86 -12.14
N ARG A 229 9.38 -1.74 -11.78
CA ARG A 229 10.50 -2.35 -12.54
C ARG A 229 10.51 -3.87 -12.37
N TYR A 230 10.18 -4.34 -11.18
CA TYR A 230 10.11 -5.77 -10.88
C TYR A 230 8.89 -6.40 -11.57
N ALA A 231 7.72 -5.75 -11.47
CA ALA A 231 6.54 -6.15 -12.22
C ALA A 231 6.80 -6.15 -13.74
N LEU A 232 7.38 -5.07 -14.29
CA LEU A 232 7.74 -4.99 -15.72
C LEU A 232 8.67 -6.13 -16.16
N SER A 233 9.71 -6.42 -15.36
CA SER A 233 10.64 -7.52 -15.65
C SER A 233 9.92 -8.87 -15.74
N TRP A 234 8.93 -9.10 -14.87
CA TRP A 234 8.11 -10.31 -14.94
C TRP A 234 7.24 -10.32 -16.19
N PHE A 235 6.50 -9.26 -16.49
CA PHE A 235 5.68 -9.17 -17.71
C PHE A 235 6.50 -9.41 -18.98
N GLN A 236 7.70 -8.84 -19.06
CA GLN A 236 8.61 -9.04 -20.19
C GLN A 236 9.07 -10.49 -20.33
N ARG A 237 9.42 -11.16 -19.23
CA ARG A 237 9.81 -12.59 -19.22
C ARG A 237 8.67 -13.47 -19.65
N GLN A 238 7.44 -13.16 -19.27
CA GLN A 238 6.24 -13.88 -19.69
C GLN A 238 5.79 -13.51 -21.11
N ARG A 239 6.35 -12.46 -21.71
CA ARG A 239 5.89 -11.86 -22.98
C ARG A 239 4.39 -11.54 -22.94
N LEU A 240 3.93 -11.08 -21.78
CA LEU A 240 2.53 -10.82 -21.49
C LEU A 240 2.22 -9.33 -21.61
N THR A 241 1.11 -9.02 -22.25
CA THR A 241 0.47 -7.70 -22.22
C THR A 241 -0.93 -7.83 -21.64
N THR A 242 -1.43 -6.81 -20.98
CA THR A 242 -2.75 -6.85 -20.36
C THR A 242 -3.37 -5.47 -20.26
N GLN A 243 -4.70 -5.42 -20.30
CA GLN A 243 -5.52 -4.27 -19.92
C GLN A 243 -6.35 -4.58 -18.65
N ARG A 244 -6.12 -5.73 -18.03
CA ARG A 244 -6.87 -6.26 -16.89
C ARG A 244 -5.98 -6.44 -15.66
N LEU A 245 -5.14 -5.43 -15.39
CA LEU A 245 -4.37 -5.32 -14.16
C LEU A 245 -5.14 -4.46 -13.15
N ILE A 246 -5.38 -4.98 -11.95
CA ILE A 246 -5.91 -4.19 -10.83
C ILE A 246 -4.83 -4.09 -9.76
N ILE A 247 -4.35 -2.89 -9.51
CA ILE A 247 -3.47 -2.61 -8.38
C ILE A 247 -4.36 -2.36 -7.15
N LEU A 248 -4.22 -3.21 -6.14
CA LEU A 248 -4.84 -3.01 -4.84
C LEU A 248 -3.89 -2.17 -3.97
N ASP A 249 -4.42 -1.12 -3.34
CA ASP A 249 -3.59 -0.19 -2.59
C ASP A 249 -4.42 0.56 -1.53
N THR A 250 -3.79 1.36 -0.69
CA THR A 250 -4.48 2.34 0.14
C THR A 250 -4.60 3.69 -0.56
N SER A 251 -5.47 4.55 -0.07
CA SER A 251 -5.64 5.91 -0.58
C SER A 251 -5.80 6.88 0.59
N PRO A 252 -4.80 7.69 0.91
CA PRO A 252 -4.84 8.58 2.06
C PRO A 252 -5.82 9.74 1.88
N TYR A 253 -6.60 10.02 2.92
CA TYR A 253 -7.46 11.17 3.05
C TYR A 253 -7.08 11.98 4.29
N PRO A 254 -7.32 13.32 4.29
CA PRO A 254 -6.86 14.18 5.38
C PRO A 254 -7.62 13.98 6.69
N THR A 255 -8.85 13.48 6.63
CA THR A 255 -9.70 13.22 7.81
C THR A 255 -10.46 11.92 7.67
N ARG A 256 -10.94 11.40 8.80
CA ARG A 256 -11.76 10.20 8.86
C ARG A 256 -13.07 10.37 8.06
N GLU A 257 -13.73 11.51 8.18
CA GLU A 257 -14.97 11.82 7.46
C GLU A 257 -14.75 11.81 5.94
N ALA A 258 -13.61 12.34 5.48
CA ALA A 258 -13.27 12.34 4.07
C ALA A 258 -12.94 10.92 3.55
N ALA A 259 -12.34 10.05 4.39
CA ALA A 259 -12.10 8.65 4.05
C ALA A 259 -13.41 7.84 4.02
N GLU A 260 -14.28 8.02 5.02
CA GLU A 260 -15.54 7.29 5.14
C GLU A 260 -16.66 7.80 4.22
N ALA A 261 -16.46 8.92 3.51
CA ALA A 261 -17.39 9.42 2.51
C ALA A 261 -17.60 8.44 1.32
N GLN A 262 -16.68 7.52 1.11
CA GLN A 262 -16.75 6.44 0.11
C GLN A 262 -16.15 5.15 0.68
N GLN A 263 -16.65 4.00 0.21
CA GLN A 263 -16.10 2.71 0.59
C GLN A 263 -14.86 2.34 -0.23
N VAL A 264 -14.80 2.76 -1.49
CA VAL A 264 -13.65 2.50 -2.34
C VAL A 264 -13.24 3.72 -3.14
N THR A 265 -11.98 3.76 -3.53
CA THR A 265 -11.42 4.82 -4.36
C THR A 265 -10.89 4.25 -5.67
N LEU A 266 -11.32 4.84 -6.76
CA LEU A 266 -10.86 4.55 -8.12
C LEU A 266 -9.99 5.71 -8.63
N ARG A 267 -9.35 5.53 -9.79
CA ARG A 267 -8.64 6.59 -10.50
C ARG A 267 -8.72 6.40 -12.00
N TYR A 268 -8.76 7.49 -12.75
CA TYR A 268 -8.52 7.48 -14.20
C TYR A 268 -7.06 7.70 -14.55
N ARG A 269 -6.27 8.31 -13.65
CA ARG A 269 -4.87 8.62 -13.88
C ARG A 269 -4.13 8.96 -12.58
N ASP A 270 -2.81 8.92 -12.67
CA ASP A 270 -1.90 9.55 -11.71
C ASP A 270 -1.00 10.60 -12.38
N ALA A 271 0.08 11.03 -11.72
CA ALA A 271 1.03 11.99 -12.29
C ALA A 271 1.91 11.37 -13.39
N SER A 272 1.95 10.05 -13.53
CA SER A 272 2.78 9.33 -14.49
C SER A 272 2.01 8.92 -15.75
N GLY A 273 0.74 8.49 -15.63
CA GLY A 273 0.02 7.95 -16.77
C GLY A 273 -1.49 7.88 -16.60
N SER A 274 -2.19 7.60 -17.70
CA SER A 274 -3.64 7.37 -17.74
C SER A 274 -3.93 5.87 -17.70
N PHE A 275 -4.93 5.49 -16.92
CA PHE A 275 -5.33 4.10 -16.69
C PHE A 275 -6.34 3.62 -17.73
N ALA A 276 -6.56 2.32 -17.84
CA ALA A 276 -7.52 1.73 -18.75
C ALA A 276 -8.95 2.10 -18.31
N THR A 277 -9.58 3.00 -19.07
CA THR A 277 -10.93 3.51 -18.76
C THR A 277 -11.95 2.37 -18.68
N SER A 278 -11.85 1.37 -19.56
CA SER A 278 -12.82 0.26 -19.63
C SER A 278 -12.93 -0.50 -18.30
N ILE A 279 -11.80 -0.90 -17.68
CA ILE A 279 -11.83 -1.65 -16.42
C ILE A 279 -12.15 -0.73 -15.23
N THR A 280 -11.78 0.56 -15.31
CA THR A 280 -12.16 1.55 -14.28
C THR A 280 -13.67 1.76 -14.26
N GLU A 281 -14.30 1.91 -15.42
CA GLU A 281 -15.75 2.05 -15.54
C GLU A 281 -16.48 0.74 -15.21
N GLU A 282 -15.92 -0.42 -15.58
CA GLU A 282 -16.45 -1.72 -15.17
C GLU A 282 -16.52 -1.84 -13.65
N LEU A 283 -15.47 -1.42 -12.92
CA LEU A 283 -15.48 -1.39 -11.45
C LEU A 283 -16.53 -0.41 -10.92
N ALA A 284 -16.64 0.78 -11.51
CA ALA A 284 -17.65 1.76 -11.11
C ALA A 284 -19.07 1.22 -11.27
N GLN A 285 -19.37 0.58 -12.40
CA GLN A 285 -20.67 -0.07 -12.64
C GLN A 285 -20.95 -1.19 -11.63
N LYS A 286 -19.92 -2.00 -11.28
CA LYS A 286 -20.06 -3.02 -10.23
C LYS A 286 -20.33 -2.39 -8.86
N CYS A 287 -19.69 -1.27 -8.54
CA CYS A 287 -19.99 -0.52 -7.31
C CYS A 287 -21.46 -0.10 -7.28
N GLU A 288 -21.99 0.46 -8.36
CA GLU A 288 -23.41 0.86 -8.46
C GLU A 288 -24.35 -0.33 -8.29
N GLN A 289 -24.08 -1.45 -8.98
CA GLN A 289 -24.88 -2.67 -8.90
C GLN A 289 -24.91 -3.29 -7.49
N MET A 290 -23.80 -3.16 -6.76
CA MET A 290 -23.63 -3.74 -5.42
C MET A 290 -23.95 -2.77 -4.28
N GLY A 291 -24.31 -1.52 -4.60
CA GLY A 291 -24.58 -0.47 -3.62
C GLY A 291 -23.33 -0.02 -2.86
N ILE A 292 -22.16 -0.12 -3.47
CA ILE A 292 -20.87 0.30 -2.90
C ILE A 292 -20.63 1.76 -3.28
N SER A 293 -20.41 2.62 -2.29
CA SER A 293 -20.05 4.02 -2.53
C SER A 293 -18.59 4.15 -3.01
N TYR A 294 -18.35 4.96 -4.01
CA TYR A 294 -17.01 5.16 -4.58
C TYR A 294 -16.74 6.62 -4.97
N SER A 295 -15.46 6.94 -5.07
CA SER A 295 -14.99 8.24 -5.59
C SER A 295 -13.78 8.05 -6.50
N TYR A 296 -13.47 9.07 -7.30
CA TYR A 296 -12.25 9.13 -8.11
C TYR A 296 -11.23 10.04 -7.44
N LYS A 297 -10.08 9.48 -7.03
CA LYS A 297 -9.05 10.21 -6.27
C LYS A 297 -8.44 11.37 -7.06
N ASP A 298 -8.20 11.19 -8.33
CA ASP A 298 -7.66 12.25 -9.20
C ASP A 298 -8.65 13.42 -9.33
N VAL A 299 -9.96 13.12 -9.43
CA VAL A 299 -11.03 14.14 -9.43
C VAL A 299 -11.09 14.85 -8.06
N TYR A 300 -11.04 14.08 -6.96
CA TYR A 300 -11.02 14.62 -5.61
C TYR A 300 -9.84 15.59 -5.40
N ILE A 301 -8.61 15.17 -5.74
CA ILE A 301 -7.43 16.03 -5.59
C ILE A 301 -7.56 17.32 -6.43
N GLN A 302 -8.05 17.23 -7.67
CA GLN A 302 -8.25 18.40 -8.52
C GLN A 302 -9.30 19.36 -7.95
N ALA A 303 -10.37 18.82 -7.36
CA ALA A 303 -11.39 19.63 -6.69
C ALA A 303 -10.81 20.35 -5.45
N GLN A 304 -10.06 19.62 -4.61
CA GLN A 304 -9.38 20.21 -3.44
C GLN A 304 -8.38 21.29 -3.84
N ASN A 305 -7.60 21.07 -4.90
CA ASN A 305 -6.66 22.07 -5.41
C ASN A 305 -7.37 23.36 -5.83
N LYS A 306 -8.55 23.25 -6.46
CA LYS A 306 -9.35 24.43 -6.85
C LYS A 306 -9.95 25.17 -5.65
N ILE A 307 -10.47 24.41 -4.66
CA ILE A 307 -11.11 24.99 -3.46
C ILE A 307 -10.07 25.72 -2.60
N ASN A 308 -8.91 25.09 -2.38
CA ASN A 308 -7.90 25.56 -1.45
C ASN A 308 -6.80 26.41 -2.13
N ASN A 309 -6.88 26.62 -3.42
CA ASN A 309 -5.85 27.29 -4.24
C ASN A 309 -4.45 26.66 -4.02
N THR A 310 -4.40 25.32 -4.07
CA THR A 310 -3.18 24.52 -3.88
C THR A 310 -2.82 23.79 -5.18
N SER A 311 -1.66 23.14 -5.20
CA SER A 311 -1.16 22.37 -6.34
C SER A 311 -0.69 20.96 -5.92
N TYR A 312 -1.47 20.28 -5.08
CA TYR A 312 -1.15 18.91 -4.70
C TYR A 312 -1.05 18.00 -5.92
N SER A 313 0.03 17.23 -5.97
CA SER A 313 0.25 16.22 -7.01
C SER A 313 -0.79 15.11 -6.94
N LEU A 314 -1.11 14.53 -8.09
CA LEU A 314 -1.92 13.30 -8.15
C LEU A 314 -1.20 12.08 -7.55
N GLY A 315 0.08 12.23 -7.16
CA GLY A 315 0.93 11.11 -6.76
C GLY A 315 1.40 10.27 -7.95
N ARG A 316 2.24 9.28 -7.66
CA ARG A 316 2.75 8.33 -8.67
C ARG A 316 2.58 6.93 -8.12
N THR A 317 1.89 6.08 -8.84
CA THR A 317 1.62 4.69 -8.47
C THR A 317 2.48 3.72 -9.28
N GLU A 318 2.56 2.48 -8.84
CA GLU A 318 3.14 1.39 -9.62
C GLU A 318 2.53 1.33 -11.03
N LEU A 319 1.19 1.41 -11.13
CA LEU A 319 0.48 1.31 -12.41
C LEU A 319 0.86 2.42 -13.37
N GLY A 320 0.84 3.69 -12.92
CA GLY A 320 1.14 4.82 -13.83
C GLY A 320 2.55 4.73 -14.42
N ARG A 321 3.50 4.24 -13.64
CA ARG A 321 4.88 4.00 -14.12
C ARG A 321 4.96 2.83 -15.09
N LEU A 322 4.21 1.73 -14.86
CA LEU A 322 4.10 0.60 -15.80
C LEU A 322 3.48 1.04 -17.13
N VAL A 323 2.38 1.78 -17.07
CA VAL A 323 1.69 2.31 -18.26
C VAL A 323 2.65 3.15 -19.11
N THR A 324 3.37 4.08 -18.48
CA THR A 324 4.33 4.94 -19.17
C THR A 324 5.48 4.14 -19.77
N ALA A 325 6.06 3.21 -19.00
CA ALA A 325 7.21 2.41 -19.45
C ALA A 325 6.86 1.43 -20.58
N THR A 326 5.59 1.08 -20.75
CA THR A 326 5.12 0.12 -21.75
C THR A 326 4.26 0.74 -22.85
N GLU A 327 4.16 2.06 -22.89
CA GLU A 327 3.29 2.77 -23.84
C GLU A 327 1.84 2.23 -23.81
N GLY A 328 1.36 1.89 -22.61
CA GLY A 328 0.01 1.37 -22.40
C GLY A 328 -0.20 -0.11 -22.77
N LYS A 329 0.83 -0.87 -23.14
CA LYS A 329 0.71 -2.31 -23.43
C LYS A 329 0.39 -3.13 -22.17
N ILE A 330 0.87 -2.66 -21.01
CA ILE A 330 0.47 -3.14 -19.69
C ILE A 330 -0.31 -2.00 -19.06
N ASN A 331 -1.59 -2.20 -18.85
CA ASN A 331 -2.48 -1.21 -18.29
C ASN A 331 -3.59 -1.89 -17.45
N GLY A 332 -4.37 -1.10 -16.76
CA GLY A 332 -5.42 -1.55 -15.87
C GLY A 332 -6.00 -0.39 -15.08
N THR A 333 -6.32 -0.64 -13.83
CA THR A 333 -6.85 0.38 -12.91
C THR A 333 -6.32 0.19 -11.50
N THR A 334 -6.55 1.15 -10.63
CA THR A 334 -6.32 1.00 -9.18
C THR A 334 -7.66 0.85 -8.47
N LEU A 335 -7.72 -0.06 -7.50
CA LEU A 335 -8.81 -0.22 -6.56
C LEU A 335 -8.24 -0.01 -5.17
N GLN A 336 -8.58 1.12 -4.55
CA GLN A 336 -7.89 1.58 -3.35
C GLN A 336 -8.83 1.64 -2.15
N ILE A 337 -8.28 1.32 -0.97
CA ILE A 337 -8.94 1.41 0.33
C ILE A 337 -8.73 2.82 0.88
N PRO A 338 -9.79 3.61 1.11
CA PRO A 338 -9.66 4.91 1.77
C PRO A 338 -9.05 4.75 3.17
N SER A 339 -8.02 5.53 3.49
CA SER A 339 -7.30 5.47 4.77
C SER A 339 -6.96 6.86 5.30
N THR A 340 -6.58 6.91 6.57
CA THR A 340 -6.07 8.11 7.26
C THR A 340 -4.77 7.77 8.00
N GLU A 341 -4.10 8.76 8.59
CA GLU A 341 -2.83 8.60 9.32
C GLU A 341 -1.73 7.94 8.48
N TYR A 342 -1.64 8.35 7.23
CA TYR A 342 -0.81 7.76 6.18
C TYR A 342 0.67 7.59 6.54
N HIS A 343 1.20 6.40 6.33
CA HIS A 343 2.59 6.00 6.60
C HIS A 343 2.98 6.04 8.09
N THR A 344 2.02 5.84 8.98
CA THR A 344 2.25 5.76 10.43
C THR A 344 1.80 4.39 10.97
N PRO A 345 2.19 4.01 12.20
CA PRO A 345 1.66 2.79 12.82
C PRO A 345 0.17 2.88 13.21
N ASN A 346 -0.48 4.01 12.96
CA ASN A 346 -1.90 4.24 13.24
C ASN A 346 -2.72 4.46 11.96
N GLU A 347 -2.21 4.06 10.79
CA GLU A 347 -3.03 4.08 9.57
C GLU A 347 -4.35 3.38 9.81
N THR A 348 -5.45 4.03 9.42
CA THR A 348 -6.78 3.57 9.76
C THR A 348 -7.65 3.47 8.52
N ALA A 349 -8.35 2.34 8.37
CA ALA A 349 -9.33 2.09 7.32
C ALA A 349 -10.59 1.43 7.89
N SER A 350 -11.75 1.68 7.28
CA SER A 350 -12.99 1.07 7.73
C SER A 350 -13.11 -0.39 7.28
N LEU A 351 -13.72 -1.24 8.09
CA LEU A 351 -14.03 -2.63 7.72
C LEU A 351 -15.00 -2.68 6.54
N SER A 352 -15.88 -1.68 6.41
CA SER A 352 -16.79 -1.58 5.27
C SER A 352 -16.06 -1.33 3.95
N SER A 353 -14.95 -0.59 3.96
CA SER A 353 -14.10 -0.40 2.78
C SER A 353 -13.38 -1.69 2.38
N ILE A 354 -12.88 -2.42 3.36
CA ILE A 354 -12.21 -3.71 3.13
C ILE A 354 -13.20 -4.73 2.55
N ASP A 355 -14.39 -4.85 3.15
CA ASP A 355 -15.47 -5.71 2.66
C ASP A 355 -15.84 -5.35 1.21
N ALA A 356 -15.99 -4.05 0.93
CA ALA A 356 -16.31 -3.58 -0.41
C ALA A 356 -15.25 -3.96 -1.45
N VAL A 357 -13.96 -3.80 -1.15
CA VAL A 357 -12.86 -4.22 -2.03
C VAL A 357 -12.89 -5.74 -2.24
N ILE A 358 -13.05 -6.53 -1.19
CA ILE A 358 -13.16 -7.99 -1.28
C ILE A 358 -14.32 -8.38 -2.19
N ARG A 359 -15.52 -7.86 -1.95
CA ARG A 359 -16.73 -8.17 -2.75
C ARG A 359 -16.58 -7.77 -4.21
N LEU A 360 -16.00 -6.60 -4.48
CA LEU A 360 -15.73 -6.17 -5.86
C LEU A 360 -14.83 -7.14 -6.60
N VAL A 361 -13.70 -7.55 -6.01
CA VAL A 361 -12.79 -8.51 -6.67
C VAL A 361 -13.44 -9.89 -6.77
N MET A 362 -14.18 -10.33 -5.74
CA MET A 362 -14.96 -11.58 -5.79
C MET A 362 -15.96 -11.61 -6.95
N SER A 363 -16.53 -10.47 -7.33
CA SER A 363 -17.45 -10.38 -8.48
C SER A 363 -16.82 -10.71 -9.84
N TYR A 364 -15.50 -10.85 -9.90
CA TYR A 364 -14.77 -11.35 -11.08
C TYR A 364 -14.49 -12.85 -11.03
N ILE A 365 -14.73 -13.50 -9.88
CA ILE A 365 -14.48 -14.93 -9.67
C ILE A 365 -15.70 -15.76 -10.04
N ALA A 366 -16.88 -15.14 -9.98
CA ALA A 366 -18.18 -15.77 -10.22
C ALA A 366 -18.40 -16.13 -11.69
#